data_5c20ef0fd110bf527a7620c252588591
#
_entry.id   5c20ef0fd110bf527a7620c252588591
#
_cell.length_a   1.000
_cell.length_b   1.000
_cell.length_c   1.000
_cell.angle_alpha   90.00
_cell.angle_beta   90.00
_cell.angle_gamma   90.00
#
_symmetry.space_group_name_H-M   'P 1'
#
loop_
_entity.id
_entity.type
_entity.pdbx_description
1 polymer ?
#
loop_
_entity_poly.entity_id
_entity_poly.type
_entity_poly.pdbx_seq_one_letter_code
_entity_poly.pdbx_strand_id
1 'polypeptide(L)'
;APEHLIIETADYMSVAERVVNAGSVFLGSLTPESAGDYASGTNHTLPTNGYAKAYSGVSLDSFIRKITFQEIKPEGIRIIGPAIEEMAASEHLDAHKNAVTVRLDKLRVEN
;
A
#
# COMPACT_ATOMS: atom_id res chain seq x y z
N ALA A 1 -18.46 3.92 -6.19
CA ALA A 1 -17.17 3.73 -6.86
C ALA A 1 -17.41 3.25 -8.28
N PRO A 2 -17.23 4.12 -9.27
CA PRO A 2 -17.42 3.75 -10.67
C PRO A 2 -16.30 2.79 -11.14
N GLU A 3 -16.65 1.91 -12.04
CA GLU A 3 -15.69 1.09 -12.79
C GLU A 3 -14.87 1.97 -13.74
N HIS A 4 -15.58 2.79 -14.53
CA HIS A 4 -15.00 3.80 -15.42
C HIS A 4 -15.46 5.19 -14.95
N LEU A 5 -14.52 6.12 -14.79
CA LEU A 5 -14.80 7.51 -14.48
C LEU A 5 -14.24 8.41 -15.57
N ILE A 6 -15.11 9.07 -16.31
CA ILE A 6 -14.73 10.03 -17.35
C ILE A 6 -14.87 11.45 -16.79
N ILE A 7 -13.82 12.24 -16.91
CA ILE A 7 -13.77 13.64 -16.45
C ILE A 7 -13.45 14.53 -17.65
N GLU A 8 -14.48 15.18 -18.19
CA GLU A 8 -14.39 16.11 -19.33
C GLU A 8 -14.78 17.53 -18.90
N THR A 9 -14.02 18.11 -18.00
CA THR A 9 -14.20 19.48 -17.54
C THR A 9 -13.03 20.35 -18.00
N ALA A 10 -13.20 21.69 -18.02
CA ALA A 10 -12.11 22.62 -18.39
C ALA A 10 -10.88 22.44 -17.49
N ASP A 11 -11.08 22.18 -16.21
CA ASP A 11 -10.03 21.86 -15.23
C ASP A 11 -10.23 20.44 -14.69
N TYR A 12 -10.00 19.46 -15.58
CA TYR A 12 -10.15 18.04 -15.21
C TYR A 12 -9.11 17.59 -14.16
N MET A 13 -7.95 18.24 -14.09
CA MET A 13 -6.91 17.87 -13.12
C MET A 13 -7.36 18.14 -11.69
N SER A 14 -7.93 19.31 -11.41
CA SER A 14 -8.42 19.62 -10.06
C SER A 14 -9.57 18.70 -9.62
N VAL A 15 -10.35 18.20 -10.57
CA VAL A 15 -11.38 17.19 -10.28
C VAL A 15 -10.73 15.84 -10.01
N ALA A 16 -9.72 15.45 -10.81
CA ALA A 16 -9.00 14.19 -10.66
C ALA A 16 -8.32 14.05 -9.29
N GLU A 17 -7.73 15.12 -8.77
CA GLU A 17 -7.10 15.14 -7.44
C GLU A 17 -8.05 14.81 -6.28
N ARG A 18 -9.35 14.93 -6.49
CA ARG A 18 -10.39 14.62 -5.50
C ARG A 18 -10.99 13.23 -5.66
N VAL A 19 -10.55 12.48 -6.67
CA VAL A 19 -11.02 11.09 -6.88
C VAL A 19 -10.43 10.19 -5.80
N VAL A 20 -11.30 9.53 -5.06
CA VAL A 20 -10.90 8.58 -4.01
C VAL A 20 -11.06 7.14 -4.47
N ASN A 21 -12.12 6.85 -5.25
CA ASN A 21 -12.44 5.50 -5.68
C ASN A 21 -12.92 5.49 -7.13
N ALA A 22 -12.18 4.80 -7.98
CA ALA A 22 -12.57 4.48 -9.36
C ALA A 22 -11.75 3.27 -9.84
N GLY A 23 -12.27 2.49 -10.77
CA GLY A 23 -11.51 1.41 -11.40
C GLY A 23 -10.45 1.97 -12.35
N SER A 24 -10.87 2.84 -13.27
CA SER A 24 -9.99 3.62 -14.12
C SER A 24 -10.57 5.02 -14.33
N VAL A 25 -9.70 6.01 -14.48
CA VAL A 25 -10.09 7.43 -14.68
C VAL A 25 -9.57 7.91 -16.03
N PHE A 26 -10.46 8.46 -16.83
CA PHE A 26 -10.19 8.98 -18.18
C PHE A 26 -10.28 10.50 -18.15
N LEU A 27 -9.18 11.17 -18.46
CA LEU A 27 -9.03 12.61 -18.28
C LEU A 27 -9.05 13.36 -19.63
N GLY A 28 -9.94 14.31 -19.75
CA GLY A 28 -10.06 15.19 -20.89
C GLY A 28 -10.80 14.56 -22.08
N SER A 29 -11.10 15.39 -23.07
CA SER A 29 -11.95 15.02 -24.21
C SER A 29 -11.27 14.09 -25.24
N LEU A 30 -9.94 13.91 -25.13
CA LEU A 30 -9.17 13.05 -26.04
C LEU A 30 -8.83 11.69 -25.45
N THR A 31 -9.39 11.35 -24.29
CA THR A 31 -9.12 10.09 -23.58
C THR A 31 -10.38 9.23 -23.52
N PRO A 32 -10.76 8.56 -24.61
CA PRO A 32 -11.93 7.69 -24.60
C PRO A 32 -11.65 6.41 -23.80
N GLU A 33 -12.69 5.82 -23.25
CA GLU A 33 -12.64 4.54 -22.55
C GLU A 33 -11.96 3.43 -23.35
N SER A 34 -12.24 3.37 -24.67
CA SER A 34 -11.64 2.40 -25.58
C SER A 34 -10.11 2.50 -25.68
N ALA A 35 -9.53 3.67 -25.40
CA ALA A 35 -8.08 3.78 -25.32
C ALA A 35 -7.52 2.94 -24.17
N GLY A 36 -8.19 2.94 -23.02
CA GLY A 36 -7.84 2.11 -21.87
C GLY A 36 -7.95 0.62 -22.16
N ASP A 37 -8.94 0.23 -22.95
CA ASP A 37 -9.17 -1.18 -23.31
C ASP A 37 -8.08 -1.73 -24.24
N TYR A 38 -7.55 -0.91 -25.16
CA TYR A 38 -6.79 -1.44 -26.29
C TYR A 38 -5.37 -0.91 -26.44
N ALA A 39 -5.05 0.32 -25.98
CA ALA A 39 -3.82 0.95 -26.44
C ALA A 39 -3.07 1.82 -25.43
N SER A 40 -3.71 2.36 -24.39
CA SER A 40 -3.08 3.33 -23.49
C SER A 40 -2.20 2.71 -22.40
N GLY A 41 -2.14 1.39 -22.33
CA GLY A 41 -1.28 0.67 -21.38
C GLY A 41 -1.96 0.24 -20.08
N THR A 42 -3.18 0.70 -19.82
CA THR A 42 -4.00 0.18 -18.71
C THR A 42 -4.70 -1.12 -19.09
N ASN A 43 -5.28 -1.81 -18.11
CA ASN A 43 -6.02 -3.05 -18.38
C ASN A 43 -7.53 -2.78 -18.41
N HIS A 44 -8.24 -3.47 -19.29
CA HIS A 44 -9.70 -3.38 -19.39
C HIS A 44 -10.44 -4.12 -18.27
N THR A 45 -9.77 -5.02 -17.55
CA THR A 45 -10.36 -5.75 -16.44
C THR A 45 -10.32 -4.88 -15.18
N LEU A 46 -11.44 -4.26 -14.87
CA LEU A 46 -11.63 -3.33 -13.81
C LEU A 46 -12.59 -3.87 -12.74
N PRO A 47 -12.52 -3.40 -11.48
CA PRO A 47 -13.46 -3.82 -10.46
C PRO A 47 -14.86 -3.26 -10.73
N THR A 48 -15.83 -4.17 -10.85
CA THR A 48 -17.24 -3.86 -11.10
C THR A 48 -18.04 -3.70 -9.81
N ASN A 49 -19.31 -3.34 -9.93
CA ASN A 49 -20.29 -3.37 -8.85
C ASN A 49 -19.87 -2.60 -7.57
N GLY A 50 -19.16 -1.49 -7.74
CA GLY A 50 -18.69 -0.66 -6.63
C GLY A 50 -17.45 -1.17 -5.91
N TYR A 51 -16.88 -2.29 -6.31
CA TYR A 51 -15.69 -2.86 -5.67
C TYR A 51 -14.41 -2.04 -5.88
N ALA A 52 -14.42 -1.03 -6.76
CA ALA A 52 -13.28 -0.11 -6.94
C ALA A 52 -12.90 0.66 -5.66
N LYS A 53 -13.74 0.68 -4.64
CA LYS A 53 -13.39 1.22 -3.31
C LYS A 53 -12.50 0.28 -2.48
N ALA A 54 -12.30 -0.97 -2.89
CA ALA A 54 -11.52 -1.96 -2.15
C ALA A 54 -10.49 -2.69 -3.02
N TYR A 55 -10.70 -2.72 -4.34
CA TYR A 55 -9.85 -3.45 -5.29
C TYR A 55 -9.43 -2.57 -6.45
N SER A 56 -8.23 -2.83 -6.97
CA SER A 56 -7.71 -2.24 -8.20
C SER A 56 -8.06 -3.08 -9.41
N GLY A 57 -8.01 -2.49 -10.61
CA GLY A 57 -8.01 -3.24 -11.85
C GLY A 57 -6.78 -4.14 -11.98
N VAL A 58 -6.80 -5.03 -12.96
CA VAL A 58 -5.67 -5.91 -13.25
C VAL A 58 -4.48 -5.09 -13.74
N SER A 59 -3.32 -5.35 -13.18
CA SER A 59 -2.04 -4.75 -13.56
C SER A 59 -0.91 -5.76 -13.37
N LEU A 60 0.31 -5.37 -13.65
CA LEU A 60 1.49 -6.21 -13.37
C LEU A 60 1.56 -6.62 -11.89
N ASP A 61 1.17 -5.73 -10.98
CA ASP A 61 1.11 -6.01 -9.54
C ASP A 61 0.21 -7.20 -9.18
N SER A 62 -0.77 -7.52 -10.03
CA SER A 62 -1.65 -8.68 -9.83
C SER A 62 -0.94 -10.02 -10.00
N PHE A 63 0.23 -10.03 -10.65
CA PHE A 63 0.98 -11.22 -11.01
C PHE A 63 2.33 -11.34 -10.28
N ILE A 64 2.74 -10.33 -9.53
CA ILE A 64 3.97 -10.33 -8.75
C ILE A 64 3.68 -10.46 -7.26
N ARG A 65 4.65 -10.98 -6.52
CA ARG A 65 4.62 -10.99 -5.05
C ARG A 65 5.64 -10.01 -4.52
N LYS A 66 5.29 -9.34 -3.44
CA LYS A 66 6.18 -8.45 -2.71
C LYS A 66 6.65 -9.19 -1.46
N ILE A 67 7.96 -9.25 -1.28
CA ILE A 67 8.60 -9.87 -0.11
C ILE A 67 9.43 -8.79 0.56
N THR A 68 9.25 -8.62 1.85
CA THR A 68 10.07 -7.70 2.64
C THR A 68 11.27 -8.40 3.23
N PHE A 69 12.39 -7.71 3.25
CA PHE A 69 13.61 -8.15 3.90
C PHE A 69 13.98 -7.11 4.95
N GLN A 70 14.27 -7.57 6.17
CA GLN A 70 14.58 -6.68 7.28
C GLN A 70 15.87 -7.15 7.95
N GLU A 71 16.79 -6.22 8.17
CA GLU A 71 17.97 -6.42 8.98
C GLU A 71 18.06 -5.28 9.98
N ILE A 72 18.15 -5.58 11.27
CA ILE A 72 18.32 -4.58 12.33
C ILE A 72 19.74 -4.68 12.88
N LYS A 73 20.49 -3.60 12.80
CA LYS A 73 21.82 -3.49 13.36
C LYS A 73 21.76 -3.27 14.89
N PRO A 74 22.86 -3.53 15.63
CA PRO A 74 22.88 -3.36 17.09
C PRO A 74 22.38 -1.98 17.58
N GLU A 75 22.78 -0.91 16.91
CA GLU A 75 22.32 0.45 17.25
C GLU A 75 20.79 0.59 17.02
N GLY A 76 20.31 0.03 15.91
CA GLY A 76 18.87 0.07 15.58
C GLY A 76 18.02 -0.58 16.65
N ILE A 77 18.36 -1.81 17.07
CA ILE A 77 17.57 -2.50 18.08
C ILE A 77 17.66 -1.83 19.46
N ARG A 78 18.79 -1.19 19.79
CA ARG A 78 18.91 -0.39 21.03
C ARG A 78 17.95 0.80 21.04
N ILE A 79 17.71 1.41 19.88
CA ILE A 79 16.81 2.56 19.74
C ILE A 79 15.34 2.12 19.76
N ILE A 80 14.95 1.15 18.92
CA ILE A 80 13.55 0.78 18.77
C ILE A 80 13.08 -0.32 19.74
N GLY A 81 14.01 -1.10 20.30
CA GLY A 81 13.70 -2.24 21.16
C GLY A 81 12.80 -1.91 22.34
N PRO A 82 13.08 -0.86 23.14
CA PRO A 82 12.22 -0.49 24.26
C PRO A 82 10.78 -0.20 23.85
N ALA A 83 10.56 0.47 22.72
CA ALA A 83 9.21 0.73 22.22
C ALA A 83 8.50 -0.57 21.80
N ILE A 84 9.22 -1.51 21.18
CA ILE A 84 8.66 -2.82 20.81
C ILE A 84 8.26 -3.61 22.06
N GLU A 85 9.11 -3.61 23.12
CA GLU A 85 8.81 -4.28 24.38
C GLU A 85 7.53 -3.72 25.02
N GLU A 86 7.38 -2.40 25.04
CA GLU A 86 6.20 -1.73 25.61
C GLU A 86 4.94 -2.02 24.79
N MET A 87 5.02 -1.95 23.47
CA MET A 87 3.87 -2.28 22.60
C MET A 87 3.45 -3.74 22.75
N ALA A 88 4.40 -4.66 22.72
CA ALA A 88 4.12 -6.09 22.88
C ALA A 88 3.52 -6.41 24.27
N ALA A 89 4.01 -5.75 25.32
CA ALA A 89 3.46 -5.88 26.66
C ALA A 89 2.00 -5.37 26.73
N SER A 90 1.72 -4.24 26.08
CA SER A 90 0.37 -3.66 26.03
C SER A 90 -0.63 -4.56 25.31
N GLU A 91 -0.17 -5.35 24.36
CA GLU A 91 -0.97 -6.34 23.63
C GLU A 91 -0.99 -7.73 24.32
N HIS A 92 -0.33 -7.87 25.47
CA HIS A 92 -0.17 -9.14 26.18
C HIS A 92 0.55 -10.23 25.36
N LEU A 93 1.47 -9.81 24.48
CA LEU A 93 2.29 -10.70 23.65
C LEU A 93 3.66 -10.93 24.28
N ASP A 94 3.71 -11.67 25.39
CA ASP A 94 4.93 -11.86 26.18
C ASP A 94 6.08 -12.49 25.40
N ALA A 95 5.81 -13.44 24.51
CA ALA A 95 6.82 -14.05 23.68
C ALA A 95 7.44 -13.05 22.69
N HIS A 96 6.64 -12.14 22.12
CA HIS A 96 7.13 -11.08 21.24
C HIS A 96 8.01 -10.09 22.00
N LYS A 97 7.57 -9.67 23.21
CA LYS A 97 8.36 -8.83 24.10
C LYS A 97 9.71 -9.50 24.41
N ASN A 98 9.67 -10.74 24.89
CA ASN A 98 10.86 -11.47 25.29
C ASN A 98 11.86 -11.67 24.13
N ALA A 99 11.39 -11.82 22.91
CA ALA A 99 12.25 -11.91 21.74
C ALA A 99 13.16 -10.68 21.57
N VAL A 100 12.70 -9.50 21.98
CA VAL A 100 13.51 -8.27 21.97
C VAL A 100 14.38 -8.20 23.22
N THR A 101 13.81 -8.47 24.39
CA THR A 101 14.51 -8.41 25.67
C THR A 101 15.80 -9.23 25.67
N VAL A 102 15.75 -10.49 25.23
CA VAL A 102 16.94 -11.36 25.21
C VAL A 102 18.04 -10.85 24.27
N ARG A 103 17.68 -10.16 23.19
CA ARG A 103 18.63 -9.56 22.26
C ARG A 103 19.29 -8.32 22.85
N LEU A 104 18.51 -7.47 23.50
CA LEU A 104 19.02 -6.28 24.19
C LEU A 104 19.97 -6.67 25.34
N ASP A 105 19.62 -7.67 26.13
CA ASP A 105 20.44 -8.18 27.23
C ASP A 105 21.76 -8.75 26.72
N LYS A 106 21.74 -9.51 25.63
CA LYS A 106 22.95 -10.01 24.98
C LYS A 106 23.89 -8.88 24.58
N LEU A 107 23.36 -7.82 23.97
CA LEU A 107 24.15 -6.65 23.54
C LEU A 107 24.73 -5.83 24.74
N ARG A 108 24.13 -5.92 25.90
CA ARG A 108 24.66 -5.31 27.14
C ARG A 108 25.87 -6.08 27.68
N VAL A 109 25.85 -7.40 27.59
CA VAL A 109 26.93 -8.28 28.08
C VAL A 109 28.15 -8.20 27.16
N GLU A 110 27.98 -8.03 25.86
CA GLU A 110 29.07 -7.94 24.86
C GLU A 110 29.83 -6.60 24.87
N ASN A 111 29.35 -5.63 25.62
CA ASN A 111 30.00 -4.33 25.84
C ASN A 111 30.61 -4.28 27.25
#